data_6d6496292d51a614474555821ebf591b
#
_entry.id   6d6496292d51a614474555821ebf591b
#
_cell.length_a   1.000
_cell.length_b   1.000
_cell.length_c   1.000
_cell.angle_alpha   90.00
_cell.angle_beta   90.00
_cell.angle_gamma   90.00
#
_symmetry.space_group_name_H-M   'P 1'
#
loop_
_entity.id
_entity.type
_entity.pdbx_description
1 polymer ?
#
loop_
_entity_poly.entity_id
_entity_poly.type
_entity_poly.pdbx_seq_one_letter_code
_entity_poly.pdbx_strand_id
1 'polypeptide(L)'
;NFTLIINRYINRVRKLLGYDYVAISAWLKRRVKLAVNFVSDYEKRISEAALIKKMDGVICGHIHHAELRKIGSIEYLNCGDWVESCTALVENINGEMQIINWSCKKQIKQLFDRINSKTKIIPQGIAA
;
A
#
# COMPACT_ATOMS: atom_id res chain seq x y z
N ASN A 1 -1.85 -0.62 -26.54
CA ASN A 1 -2.60 0.49 -27.11
C ASN A 1 -4.14 0.35 -26.98
N PHE A 2 -4.58 -0.44 -25.99
CA PHE A 2 -5.99 -0.69 -25.68
C PHE A 2 -6.74 0.61 -25.33
N THR A 3 -6.13 1.50 -24.54
CA THR A 3 -6.68 2.82 -24.18
C THR A 3 -6.98 3.73 -25.39
N LEU A 4 -6.18 3.63 -26.45
CA LEU A 4 -6.42 4.41 -27.68
C LEU A 4 -7.63 3.88 -28.47
N ILE A 5 -7.82 2.56 -28.47
CA ILE A 5 -8.96 1.92 -29.13
C ILE A 5 -10.26 2.30 -28.43
N ILE A 6 -10.27 2.19 -27.10
CA ILE A 6 -11.42 2.57 -26.26
C ILE A 6 -11.72 4.07 -26.44
N ASN A 7 -10.70 4.93 -26.38
CA ASN A 7 -10.89 6.36 -26.57
C ASN A 7 -11.51 6.70 -27.94
N ARG A 8 -11.06 6.01 -29.01
CA ARG A 8 -11.61 6.17 -30.35
C ARG A 8 -13.06 5.71 -30.42
N TYR A 9 -13.37 4.56 -29.83
CA TYR A 9 -14.73 4.01 -29.83
C TYR A 9 -15.70 4.91 -29.05
N ILE A 10 -15.35 5.30 -27.85
CA ILE A 10 -16.19 6.18 -27.00
C ILE A 10 -16.44 7.53 -27.69
N ASN A 11 -15.39 8.14 -28.27
CA ASN A 11 -15.57 9.41 -28.97
C ASN A 11 -16.38 9.30 -30.28
N ARG A 12 -16.38 8.13 -30.91
CA ARG A 12 -17.23 7.85 -32.07
C ARG A 12 -18.71 7.82 -31.64
N VAL A 13 -19.03 7.13 -30.55
CA VAL A 13 -20.40 7.10 -29.99
C VAL A 13 -20.83 8.49 -29.51
N ARG A 14 -19.96 9.22 -28.80
CA ARG A 14 -20.23 10.59 -28.35
C ARG A 14 -20.55 11.54 -29.50
N LYS A 15 -19.78 11.45 -30.58
CA LYS A 15 -20.01 12.26 -31.80
C LYS A 15 -21.36 11.97 -32.42
N LEU A 16 -21.79 10.71 -32.46
CA LEU A 16 -23.11 10.30 -32.97
C LEU A 16 -24.24 10.84 -32.08
N LEU A 17 -24.00 11.04 -30.79
CA LEU A 17 -24.93 11.58 -29.83
C LEU A 17 -24.84 13.12 -29.67
N GLY A 18 -24.02 13.80 -30.50
CA GLY A 18 -23.90 15.27 -30.47
C GLY A 18 -23.02 15.81 -29.34
N TYR A 19 -22.19 14.97 -28.69
CA TYR A 19 -21.30 15.40 -27.63
C TYR A 19 -19.88 15.69 -28.14
N ASP A 20 -19.21 16.64 -27.51
CA ASP A 20 -17.84 17.01 -27.82
C ASP A 20 -16.84 15.89 -27.54
N TYR A 21 -15.65 15.98 -28.19
CA TYR A 21 -14.53 15.05 -28.02
C TYR A 21 -13.98 15.10 -26.60
N VAL A 22 -13.76 13.91 -25.99
CA VAL A 22 -13.11 13.78 -24.68
C VAL A 22 -11.84 12.96 -24.80
N ALA A 23 -10.71 13.56 -24.41
CA ALA A 23 -9.42 12.90 -24.33
C ALA A 23 -9.30 12.08 -23.04
N ILE A 24 -9.93 10.90 -22.98
CA ILE A 24 -9.98 10.03 -21.80
C ILE A 24 -8.55 9.70 -21.31
N SER A 25 -7.62 9.47 -22.24
CA SER A 25 -6.22 9.19 -21.90
C SER A 25 -5.53 10.38 -21.19
N ALA A 26 -5.81 11.62 -21.63
CA ALA A 26 -5.27 12.82 -21.00
C ALA A 26 -5.90 13.05 -19.61
N TRP A 27 -7.20 12.83 -19.49
CA TRP A 27 -7.91 12.91 -18.21
C TRP A 27 -7.37 11.88 -17.21
N LEU A 28 -7.21 10.62 -17.64
CA LEU A 28 -6.67 9.55 -16.79
C LEU A 28 -5.23 9.85 -16.34
N LYS A 29 -4.36 10.28 -17.27
CA LYS A 29 -2.98 10.70 -16.93
C LYS A 29 -2.96 11.80 -15.89
N ARG A 30 -3.85 12.79 -16.01
CA ARG A 30 -3.95 13.89 -15.05
C ARG A 30 -4.40 13.38 -13.66
N ARG A 31 -5.38 12.46 -13.61
CA ARG A 31 -5.85 11.87 -12.34
C ARG A 31 -4.76 11.05 -11.66
N VAL A 32 -4.06 10.22 -12.43
CA VAL A 32 -2.93 9.43 -11.90
C VAL A 32 -1.83 10.36 -11.36
N LYS A 33 -1.46 11.41 -12.12
CA LYS A 33 -0.45 12.37 -11.65
C LYS A 33 -0.87 13.07 -10.35
N LEU A 34 -2.13 13.47 -10.22
CA LEU A 34 -2.63 14.10 -8.99
C LEU A 34 -2.59 13.13 -7.80
N ALA A 35 -2.97 11.87 -8.01
CA ALA A 35 -2.90 10.85 -6.97
C ALA A 35 -1.47 10.58 -6.51
N VAL A 36 -0.53 10.44 -7.45
CA VAL A 36 0.90 10.24 -7.13
C VAL A 36 1.47 11.43 -6.36
N ASN A 37 1.18 12.66 -6.79
CA ASN A 37 1.63 13.85 -6.08
C ASN A 37 1.04 13.92 -4.67
N PHE A 38 -0.26 13.60 -4.51
CA PHE A 38 -0.91 13.59 -3.20
C PHE A 38 -0.23 12.61 -2.24
N VAL A 39 0.03 11.38 -2.69
CA VAL A 39 0.75 10.37 -1.89
C VAL A 39 2.14 10.88 -1.50
N SER A 40 2.91 11.39 -2.46
CA SER A 40 4.26 11.90 -2.21
C SER A 40 4.29 13.08 -1.23
N ASP A 41 3.35 14.02 -1.35
CA ASP A 41 3.24 15.17 -0.46
C ASP A 41 2.82 14.75 0.96
N TYR A 42 1.92 13.77 1.08
CA TYR A 42 1.51 13.20 2.35
C TYR A 42 2.70 12.57 3.08
N GLU A 43 3.42 11.68 2.40
CA GLU A 43 4.57 10.98 2.95
C GLU A 43 5.67 11.94 3.42
N LYS A 44 5.96 12.95 2.61
CA LYS A 44 6.94 13.98 2.95
C LYS A 44 6.54 14.74 4.21
N ARG A 45 5.30 15.23 4.29
CA ARG A 45 4.79 15.98 5.45
C ARG A 45 4.80 15.14 6.74
N ILE A 46 4.41 13.88 6.66
CA ILE A 46 4.42 12.97 7.82
C ILE A 46 5.86 12.72 8.29
N SER A 47 6.78 12.50 7.36
CA SER A 47 8.19 12.28 7.68
C SER A 47 8.84 13.53 8.26
N GLU A 48 8.53 14.72 7.73
CA GLU A 48 8.98 16.01 8.28
C GLU A 48 8.45 16.21 9.72
N ALA A 49 7.18 15.88 9.98
CA ALA A 49 6.59 15.96 11.31
C ALA A 49 7.27 15.00 12.30
N ALA A 50 7.62 13.78 11.87
CA ALA A 50 8.38 12.82 12.67
C ALA A 50 9.78 13.34 12.99
N LEU A 51 10.46 13.93 12.00
CA LEU A 51 11.79 14.52 12.17
C LEU A 51 11.78 15.68 13.18
N ILE A 52 10.80 16.58 13.08
CA ILE A 52 10.63 17.70 14.04
C ILE A 52 10.46 17.19 15.46
N LYS A 53 9.74 16.07 15.64
CA LYS A 53 9.52 15.41 16.93
C LYS A 53 10.70 14.53 17.38
N LYS A 54 11.79 14.48 16.61
CA LYS A 54 12.99 13.67 16.89
C LYS A 54 12.66 12.18 17.00
N MET A 55 11.77 11.68 16.15
CA MET A 55 11.43 10.26 16.04
C MET A 55 12.28 9.61 14.95
N ASP A 56 12.60 8.33 15.11
CA ASP A 56 13.36 7.55 14.12
C ASP A 56 12.49 7.05 12.98
N GLY A 57 11.18 6.91 13.21
CA GLY A 57 10.23 6.44 12.22
C GLY A 57 8.80 6.88 12.49
N VAL A 58 7.92 6.59 11.54
CA VAL A 58 6.49 6.86 11.62
C VAL A 58 5.69 5.73 11.02
N ILE A 59 4.68 5.29 11.76
CA ILE A 59 3.69 4.31 11.29
C ILE A 59 2.40 5.07 10.96
N CYS A 60 1.87 4.84 9.77
CA CYS A 60 0.64 5.50 9.32
C CYS A 60 -0.20 4.57 8.44
N GLY A 61 -1.39 5.02 8.09
CA GLY A 61 -2.32 4.42 7.14
C GLY A 61 -2.89 5.49 6.23
N HIS A 62 -4.19 5.43 5.95
CA HIS A 62 -5.02 6.41 5.24
C HIS A 62 -4.88 6.44 3.72
N ILE A 63 -3.69 6.32 3.16
CA ILE A 63 -3.49 6.36 1.70
C ILE A 63 -3.70 5.01 1.01
N HIS A 64 -4.06 3.96 1.75
CA HIS A 64 -4.35 2.61 1.27
C HIS A 64 -3.21 1.99 0.43
N HIS A 65 -1.97 2.45 0.65
CA HIS A 65 -0.78 1.97 -0.04
C HIS A 65 0.24 1.47 0.98
N ALA A 66 0.35 0.14 1.09
CA ALA A 66 1.28 -0.47 2.03
C ALA A 66 2.72 -0.28 1.56
N GLU A 67 3.56 0.33 2.38
CA GLU A 67 4.95 0.61 2.03
C GLU A 67 5.86 0.68 3.26
N LEU A 68 7.07 0.20 3.07
CA LEU A 68 8.19 0.27 4.02
C LEU A 68 9.37 0.89 3.30
N ARG A 69 9.75 2.10 3.65
CA ARG A 69 10.91 2.77 3.05
C ARG A 69 11.51 3.84 3.95
N LYS A 70 12.71 4.28 3.63
CA LYS A 70 13.33 5.46 4.26
C LYS A 70 13.04 6.73 3.46
N ILE A 71 12.64 7.79 4.16
CA ILE A 71 12.48 9.13 3.63
C ILE A 71 13.43 10.04 4.43
N GLY A 72 14.58 10.36 3.84
CA GLY A 72 15.68 10.97 4.58
C GLY A 72 16.20 10.03 5.68
N SER A 73 16.19 10.48 6.93
CA SER A 73 16.56 9.67 8.11
C SER A 73 15.39 8.92 8.74
N ILE A 74 14.16 9.19 8.32
CA ILE A 74 12.95 8.64 8.94
C ILE A 74 12.54 7.33 8.26
N GLU A 75 12.25 6.31 9.06
CA GLU A 75 11.56 5.11 8.60
C GLU A 75 10.08 5.40 8.43
N TYR A 76 9.64 5.42 7.18
CA TYR A 76 8.24 5.55 6.81
C TYR A 76 7.60 4.18 6.61
N LEU A 77 6.55 3.91 7.38
CA LEU A 77 5.85 2.63 7.38
C LEU A 77 4.35 2.89 7.21
N ASN A 78 3.78 2.44 6.09
CA ASN A 78 2.35 2.49 5.86
C ASN A 78 1.75 1.09 5.86
N CYS A 79 0.74 0.85 6.71
CA CYS A 79 0.12 -0.46 6.84
C CYS A 79 -0.79 -0.84 5.65
N GLY A 80 -1.09 0.13 4.77
CA GLY A 80 -2.05 -0.07 3.68
C GLY A 80 -3.49 -0.07 4.16
N ASP A 81 -4.29 -1.00 3.64
CA ASP A 81 -5.69 -1.14 3.97
C ASP A 81 -6.09 -2.62 4.13
N TRP A 82 -7.19 -2.85 4.84
CA TRP A 82 -7.72 -4.18 5.07
C TRP A 82 -8.88 -4.56 4.13
N VAL A 83 -9.38 -3.61 3.35
CA VAL A 83 -10.57 -3.77 2.50
C VAL A 83 -10.21 -4.26 1.10
N GLU A 84 -9.25 -3.60 0.44
CA GLU A 84 -8.85 -3.89 -0.94
C GLU A 84 -7.56 -4.72 -1.00
N SER A 85 -6.50 -4.24 -0.32
CA SER A 85 -5.17 -4.86 -0.37
C SER A 85 -5.01 -5.97 0.64
N CYS A 86 -5.81 -5.99 1.71
CA CYS A 86 -5.72 -6.91 2.84
C CYS A 86 -4.29 -6.99 3.40
N THR A 87 -3.67 -5.81 3.61
CA THR A 87 -2.31 -5.69 4.11
C THR A 87 -2.28 -5.27 5.57
N ALA A 88 -1.27 -5.71 6.28
CA ALA A 88 -0.99 -5.30 7.64
C ALA A 88 0.51 -5.15 7.88
N LEU A 89 0.87 -4.21 8.75
CA LEU A 89 2.23 -4.07 9.25
C LEU A 89 2.36 -4.94 10.51
N VAL A 90 3.40 -5.74 10.57
CA VAL A 90 3.71 -6.58 11.73
C VAL A 90 5.17 -6.42 12.12
N GLU A 91 5.42 -6.48 13.43
CA GLU A 91 6.75 -6.55 14.01
C GLU A 91 7.08 -8.00 14.35
N ASN A 92 8.23 -8.47 13.91
CA ASN A 92 8.69 -9.81 14.27
C ASN A 92 9.38 -9.80 15.65
N ILE A 93 9.73 -10.99 16.15
CA ILE A 93 10.37 -11.15 17.48
C ILE A 93 11.75 -10.47 17.58
N ASN A 94 12.35 -10.13 16.46
CA ASN A 94 13.65 -9.45 16.42
C ASN A 94 13.49 -7.92 16.31
N GLY A 95 12.27 -7.40 16.34
CA GLY A 95 11.99 -5.96 16.16
C GLY A 95 11.96 -5.50 14.70
N GLU A 96 11.98 -6.41 13.72
CA GLU A 96 11.94 -6.03 12.32
C GLU A 96 10.50 -5.88 11.84
N MET A 97 10.22 -4.74 11.20
CA MET A 97 8.92 -4.47 10.62
C MET A 97 8.78 -5.11 9.24
N GLN A 98 7.61 -5.67 8.96
CA GLN A 98 7.30 -6.26 7.65
C GLN A 98 5.83 -6.09 7.29
N ILE A 99 5.56 -5.96 5.99
CA ILE A 99 4.20 -5.96 5.46
C ILE A 99 3.81 -7.41 5.16
N ILE A 100 2.68 -7.82 5.71
CA ILE A 100 2.03 -9.08 5.32
C ILE A 100 0.82 -8.79 4.45
N ASN A 101 0.62 -9.62 3.43
CA ASN A 101 -0.58 -9.58 2.60
C ASN A 101 -1.44 -10.80 2.91
N TRP A 102 -2.58 -10.58 3.55
CA TRP A 102 -3.47 -11.65 3.98
C TRP A 102 -4.18 -12.37 2.83
N SER A 103 -4.31 -11.77 1.67
CA SER A 103 -4.82 -12.42 0.46
C SER A 103 -3.81 -13.38 -0.18
N CYS A 104 -2.53 -13.28 0.16
CA CYS A 104 -1.47 -14.11 -0.38
C CYS A 104 -1.29 -15.40 0.43
N LYS A 105 -1.96 -16.49 0.01
CA LYS A 105 -1.90 -17.81 0.68
C LYS A 105 -0.47 -18.31 0.98
N LYS A 106 0.50 -18.00 0.11
CA LYS A 106 1.90 -18.38 0.29
C LYS A 106 2.53 -17.66 1.47
N GLN A 107 2.30 -16.36 1.62
CA GLN A 107 2.84 -15.57 2.74
C GLN A 107 2.22 -16.01 4.07
N ILE A 108 0.90 -16.24 4.08
CA ILE A 108 0.19 -16.72 5.26
C ILE A 108 0.73 -18.08 5.69
N LYS A 109 0.89 -19.02 4.76
CA LYS A 109 1.45 -20.34 5.07
C LYS A 109 2.85 -20.23 5.67
N GLN A 110 3.72 -19.40 5.08
CA GLN A 110 5.06 -19.16 5.62
C GLN A 110 5.04 -18.54 7.02
N LEU A 111 4.10 -17.65 7.30
CA LEU A 111 3.93 -17.04 8.62
C LEU A 111 3.51 -18.12 9.65
N PHE A 112 2.51 -18.94 9.33
CA PHE A 112 2.07 -20.04 10.19
C PHE A 112 3.18 -21.08 10.42
N ASP A 113 3.93 -21.43 9.40
CA ASP A 113 5.05 -22.38 9.53
C ASP A 113 6.13 -21.84 10.47
N ARG A 114 6.43 -20.53 10.40
CA ARG A 114 7.36 -19.86 11.33
C ARG A 114 6.84 -19.82 12.77
N ILE A 115 5.57 -19.52 12.97
CA ILE A 115 4.94 -19.52 14.29
C ILE A 115 4.98 -20.93 14.87
N ASN A 116 4.53 -21.91 14.14
CA ASN A 116 4.48 -23.30 14.59
C ASN A 116 5.87 -23.89 14.89
N SER A 117 6.90 -23.53 14.10
CA SER A 117 8.27 -23.95 14.37
C SER A 117 8.84 -23.37 15.68
N LYS A 118 8.40 -22.17 16.07
CA LYS A 118 8.78 -21.53 17.33
C LYS A 118 7.95 -22.00 18.52
N THR A 119 6.67 -22.34 18.32
CA THR A 119 5.77 -22.83 19.39
C THR A 119 6.14 -24.26 19.82
N LYS A 120 6.84 -25.04 19.01
CA LYS A 120 7.42 -26.33 19.43
C LYS A 120 8.47 -26.22 20.55
N ILE A 121 8.87 -25.02 20.95
CA ILE A 121 9.85 -24.76 22.01
C ILE A 121 9.15 -24.53 23.36
N ILE A 122 7.82 -24.49 23.41
CA ILE A 122 7.12 -24.49 24.70
C ILE A 122 7.07 -25.96 25.18
N PRO A 123 7.76 -26.30 26.29
CA PRO A 123 7.66 -27.65 26.84
C PRO A 123 6.20 -27.93 27.17
N GLN A 124 5.68 -29.07 26.72
CA GLN A 124 4.41 -29.61 27.22
C GLN A 124 4.60 -29.97 28.71
N GLY A 125 4.32 -29.02 29.55
CA GLY A 125 4.53 -29.20 30.99
C GLY A 125 3.89 -28.10 31.77
N ILE A 126 2.57 -27.90 31.63
CA ILE A 126 1.68 -27.41 32.70
C ILE A 126 0.25 -27.79 32.22
N ALA A 127 -0.08 -29.05 32.36
CA ALA A 127 -1.47 -29.50 32.54
C ALA A 127 -1.49 -30.14 33.93
N ALA A 128 -1.96 -29.37 34.86
CA ALA A 128 -2.44 -29.83 36.15
C ALA A 128 -3.59 -28.91 36.59
#